data_949aa9b5aa25dfd1a9d386bcaf580139
#
_entry.id   949aa9b5aa25dfd1a9d386bcaf580139
#
_cell.length_a   1.000
_cell.length_b   1.000
_cell.length_c   1.000
_cell.angle_alpha   90.00
_cell.angle_beta   90.00
_cell.angle_gamma   90.00
#
_symmetry.space_group_name_H-M   'P 1'
#
loop_
_entity.id
_entity.type
_entity.pdbx_description
1 polymer ?
#
loop_
_entity_poly.entity_id
_entity_poly.type
_entity_poly.pdbx_seq_one_letter_code
_entity_poly.pdbx_strand_id
1 'polypeptide(L)'
;FQMENMKFDYNYNNMKENTRETVEEVQVREFKKSSKLNNVLYDVRGPVVEEAARMENAGTQVLKLNIGNPAPFGFRTPDEVIYDMRQQLTECEGYSPAKGLFSARKAIMQYAQLKKLPNVSIEDIYTGNGVSELINLCMSALLDNGDEILIPSPDYPLWTACATLAGGKAVHYICDEQAEWYPDMDDIRKKITSRTKAIVIINPNNPTGALYPREVLQQIVDIAREHHLIIFS
;
A
#
# COMPACT_ATOMS: atom_id res chain seq x y z
N PHE A 1 -9.25 -2.38 8.50
CA PHE A 1 -9.93 -1.54 9.53
C PHE A 1 -11.42 -1.83 9.42
N GLN A 2 -11.90 -2.80 10.20
CA GLN A 2 -13.33 -2.93 10.46
C GLN A 2 -13.71 -1.79 11.38
N MET A 3 -14.26 -0.71 10.83
CA MET A 3 -15.09 0.19 11.59
C MET A 3 -16.53 -0.36 11.56
N GLU A 4 -16.74 -1.49 12.20
CA GLU A 4 -18.07 -1.88 12.61
C GLU A 4 -18.45 -1.02 13.81
N ASN A 5 -19.45 -0.16 13.61
CA ASN A 5 -20.23 0.53 14.64
C ASN A 5 -19.45 0.92 15.91
N MET A 6 -18.60 1.95 15.83
CA MET A 6 -18.16 2.64 17.05
C MET A 6 -19.41 3.30 17.68
N LYS A 7 -20.02 2.60 18.62
CA LYS A 7 -20.94 3.21 19.60
C LYS A 7 -20.06 3.91 20.63
N PHE A 8 -19.99 5.22 20.59
CA PHE A 8 -19.49 5.98 21.70
C PHE A 8 -20.55 5.96 22.80
N ASP A 9 -20.43 5.02 23.74
CA ASP A 9 -21.17 5.08 25.00
C ASP A 9 -20.56 6.16 25.88
N TYR A 10 -21.07 7.37 25.77
CA TYR A 10 -20.91 8.34 26.82
C TYR A 10 -21.78 7.92 28.01
N ASN A 11 -21.15 7.30 29.02
CA ASN A 11 -21.80 6.91 30.24
C ASN A 11 -22.10 8.16 31.08
N TYR A 12 -23.28 8.76 30.85
CA TYR A 12 -23.79 9.92 31.59
C TYR A 12 -24.55 9.49 32.86
N ASN A 13 -23.99 8.56 33.64
CA ASN A 13 -24.64 8.02 34.84
C ASN A 13 -24.20 8.64 36.17
N ASN A 14 -23.68 9.87 36.20
CA ASN A 14 -23.33 10.53 37.47
C ASN A 14 -23.83 12.00 37.56
N MET A 15 -25.06 12.28 37.13
CA MET A 15 -25.78 13.48 37.56
C MET A 15 -27.29 13.18 37.63
N LYS A 16 -27.69 12.48 38.69
CA LYS A 16 -29.06 12.48 39.14
C LYS A 16 -29.11 13.19 40.46
N GLU A 17 -29.53 14.46 40.40
CA GLU A 17 -30.45 15.04 41.38
C GLU A 17 -31.04 16.33 40.81
N ASN A 18 -32.38 16.29 40.71
CA ASN A 18 -33.29 17.43 40.54
C ASN A 18 -33.27 18.17 39.19
N THR A 19 -34.08 17.69 38.23
CA THR A 19 -35.20 18.48 37.65
C THR A 19 -35.94 17.55 36.67
N ARG A 20 -37.26 17.46 36.79
CA ARG A 20 -38.14 16.84 35.81
C ARG A 20 -38.24 17.78 34.61
N GLU A 21 -37.31 17.72 33.72
CA GLU A 21 -37.43 18.21 32.35
C GLU A 21 -37.48 16.98 31.44
N THR A 22 -38.43 17.01 30.53
CA THR A 22 -38.65 16.02 29.49
C THR A 22 -37.34 15.83 28.74
N VAL A 23 -36.68 14.67 28.93
CA VAL A 23 -35.50 14.28 28.16
C VAL A 23 -35.99 14.05 26.74
N GLU A 24 -35.82 15.04 25.85
CA GLU A 24 -35.89 14.80 24.41
C GLU A 24 -34.90 13.68 24.10
N GLU A 25 -35.36 12.60 23.49
CA GLU A 25 -34.52 11.53 22.99
C GLU A 25 -33.47 12.16 22.07
N VAL A 26 -32.24 12.22 22.53
CA VAL A 26 -31.10 12.67 21.70
C VAL A 26 -30.96 11.65 20.57
N GLN A 27 -31.41 12.04 19.40
CA GLN A 27 -31.29 11.23 18.21
C GLN A 27 -29.81 11.09 17.87
N VAL A 28 -29.21 9.95 18.24
CA VAL A 28 -27.80 9.67 17.99
C VAL A 28 -27.60 9.56 16.47
N ARG A 29 -26.85 10.50 15.91
CA ARG A 29 -26.52 10.50 14.49
C ARG A 29 -25.69 9.26 14.16
N GLU A 30 -26.18 8.41 13.28
CA GLU A 30 -25.42 7.26 12.76
C GLU A 30 -24.40 7.73 11.73
N PHE A 31 -23.12 7.39 11.95
CA PHE A 31 -22.03 7.66 11.01
C PHE A 31 -21.76 6.42 10.17
N LYS A 32 -21.86 6.56 8.87
CA LYS A 32 -21.52 5.49 7.91
C LYS A 32 -20.09 5.67 7.41
N LYS A 33 -19.42 4.57 7.08
CA LYS A 33 -18.13 4.63 6.41
C LYS A 33 -18.24 5.34 5.06
N SER A 34 -17.13 5.97 4.62
CA SER A 34 -17.10 6.64 3.32
C SER A 34 -17.47 5.67 2.18
N SER A 35 -18.27 6.16 1.23
CA SER A 35 -18.62 5.38 0.02
C SER A 35 -17.41 4.99 -0.83
N LYS A 36 -16.31 5.73 -0.75
CA LYS A 36 -15.03 5.37 -1.40
C LYS A 36 -14.54 3.99 -0.97
N LEU A 37 -14.83 3.56 0.26
CA LEU A 37 -14.41 2.28 0.81
C LEU A 37 -15.21 1.09 0.28
N ASN A 38 -16.34 1.31 -0.41
CA ASN A 38 -17.16 0.21 -0.92
C ASN A 38 -16.44 -0.65 -1.98
N ASN A 39 -15.52 -0.05 -2.72
CA ASN A 39 -14.76 -0.71 -3.79
C ASN A 39 -13.30 -0.96 -3.41
N VAL A 40 -12.93 -0.76 -2.15
CA VAL A 40 -11.59 -1.04 -1.65
C VAL A 40 -11.57 -2.43 -1.05
N LEU A 41 -11.12 -3.40 -1.83
CA LEU A 41 -10.97 -4.79 -1.42
C LEU A 41 -9.55 -5.04 -0.86
N TYR A 42 -9.17 -4.29 0.16
CA TYR A 42 -7.92 -4.48 0.88
C TYR A 42 -8.18 -5.30 2.14
N ASP A 43 -8.65 -6.53 1.97
CA ASP A 43 -8.90 -7.44 3.08
C ASP A 43 -7.88 -8.58 3.07
N VAL A 44 -6.71 -8.33 3.65
CA VAL A 44 -5.71 -9.37 3.94
C VAL A 44 -6.09 -10.22 5.15
N ARG A 45 -7.23 -9.94 5.77
CA ARG A 45 -7.67 -10.54 7.05
C ARG A 45 -9.03 -11.22 6.97
N GLY A 46 -9.54 -11.50 5.81
CA GLY A 46 -10.89 -12.03 5.60
C GLY A 46 -11.23 -13.34 6.32
N PRO A 47 -12.30 -14.02 5.91
CA PRO A 47 -12.87 -15.18 6.61
C PRO A 47 -11.87 -16.29 6.91
N VAL A 48 -10.84 -16.44 6.06
CA VAL A 48 -9.77 -17.45 6.24
C VAL A 48 -8.94 -17.16 7.50
N VAL A 49 -8.64 -15.87 7.78
CA VAL A 49 -7.86 -15.49 8.97
C VAL A 49 -8.69 -15.64 10.24
N GLU A 50 -9.99 -15.32 10.18
CA GLU A 50 -10.92 -15.52 11.30
C GLU A 50 -11.05 -17.00 11.64
N GLU A 51 -11.19 -17.86 10.63
CA GLU A 51 -11.25 -19.31 10.82
C GLU A 51 -9.92 -19.87 11.36
N ALA A 52 -8.78 -19.39 10.85
CA ALA A 52 -7.47 -19.77 11.39
C ALA A 52 -7.34 -19.39 12.88
N ALA A 53 -7.77 -18.17 13.25
CA ALA A 53 -7.77 -17.74 14.65
C ALA A 53 -8.71 -18.62 15.52
N ARG A 54 -9.88 -18.98 15.02
CA ARG A 54 -10.81 -19.89 15.70
C ARG A 54 -10.18 -21.26 15.94
N MET A 55 -9.49 -21.82 14.95
CA MET A 55 -8.78 -23.10 15.04
C MET A 55 -7.65 -23.03 16.07
N GLU A 56 -6.85 -21.96 16.07
CA GLU A 56 -5.77 -21.73 17.04
C GLU A 56 -6.31 -21.65 18.48
N ASN A 57 -7.41 -20.91 18.66
CA ASN A 57 -8.09 -20.84 19.97
C ASN A 57 -8.64 -22.19 20.44
N ALA A 58 -8.95 -23.09 19.52
CA ALA A 58 -9.35 -24.48 19.80
C ALA A 58 -8.16 -25.45 20.00
N GLY A 59 -6.92 -24.94 19.99
CA GLY A 59 -5.69 -25.70 20.21
C GLY A 59 -5.06 -26.31 18.95
N THR A 60 -5.55 -25.99 17.76
CA THR A 60 -4.96 -26.44 16.50
C THR A 60 -3.78 -25.54 16.12
N GLN A 61 -2.64 -26.14 15.80
CA GLN A 61 -1.51 -25.37 15.27
C GLN A 61 -1.74 -25.04 13.79
N VAL A 62 -1.78 -23.74 13.45
CA VAL A 62 -1.95 -23.27 12.07
C VAL A 62 -0.64 -22.66 11.56
N LEU A 63 -0.12 -23.21 10.46
CA LEU A 63 1.03 -22.65 9.76
C LEU A 63 0.57 -21.51 8.85
N LYS A 64 0.94 -20.27 9.19
CA LYS A 64 0.56 -19.06 8.45
C LYS A 64 1.56 -18.76 7.33
N LEU A 65 1.16 -19.01 6.09
CA LEU A 65 1.96 -18.77 4.88
C LEU A 65 1.45 -17.59 4.04
N ASN A 66 0.42 -16.91 4.52
CA ASN A 66 -0.27 -15.84 3.79
C ASN A 66 0.41 -14.48 3.88
N ILE A 67 1.32 -14.29 4.85
CA ILE A 67 2.08 -13.04 5.01
C ILE A 67 3.56 -13.39 5.15
N GLY A 68 4.41 -12.75 4.33
CA GLY A 68 5.85 -12.86 4.43
C GLY A 68 6.37 -12.18 5.70
N ASN A 69 6.48 -12.95 6.78
CA ASN A 69 7.04 -12.49 8.04
C ASN A 69 8.16 -13.42 8.49
N PRO A 70 9.43 -13.12 8.17
CA PRO A 70 10.54 -14.01 8.47
C PRO A 70 10.91 -14.09 9.95
N ALA A 71 10.58 -13.11 10.77
CA ALA A 71 10.98 -13.04 12.18
C ALA A 71 10.52 -14.26 13.02
N PRO A 72 9.27 -14.76 12.92
CA PRO A 72 8.83 -15.96 13.65
C PRO A 72 9.57 -17.24 13.26
N PHE A 73 10.25 -17.24 12.10
CA PHE A 73 11.05 -18.37 11.60
C PHE A 73 12.53 -18.26 11.95
N GLY A 74 12.90 -17.36 12.87
CA GLY A 74 14.25 -17.21 13.37
C GLY A 74 15.15 -16.28 12.52
N PHE A 75 14.63 -15.67 11.47
CA PHE A 75 15.36 -14.66 10.73
C PHE A 75 15.35 -13.33 11.50
N ARG A 76 16.50 -12.80 11.78
CA ARG A 76 16.67 -11.56 12.53
C ARG A 76 17.23 -10.43 11.66
N THR A 77 16.91 -9.21 12.05
CA THR A 77 17.59 -8.03 11.53
C THR A 77 19.09 -8.11 11.90
N PRO A 78 20.02 -7.76 10.98
CA PRO A 78 21.44 -7.69 11.30
C PRO A 78 21.72 -6.85 12.55
N ASP A 79 22.66 -7.32 13.37
CA ASP A 79 22.97 -6.65 14.65
C ASP A 79 23.51 -5.24 14.44
N GLU A 80 24.21 -4.97 13.34
CA GLU A 80 24.69 -3.65 12.94
C GLU A 80 23.57 -2.65 12.76
N VAL A 81 22.46 -3.08 12.12
CA VAL A 81 21.27 -2.22 11.93
C VAL A 81 20.61 -1.92 13.28
N ILE A 82 20.46 -2.94 14.13
CA ILE A 82 19.88 -2.77 15.47
C ILE A 82 20.75 -1.85 16.32
N TYR A 83 22.07 -2.02 16.27
CA TYR A 83 23.00 -1.19 17.02
C TYR A 83 22.90 0.28 16.57
N ASP A 84 22.97 0.53 15.26
CA ASP A 84 22.89 1.90 14.73
C ASP A 84 21.57 2.59 15.10
N MET A 85 20.44 1.91 14.94
CA MET A 85 19.14 2.46 15.36
C MET A 85 19.13 2.84 16.85
N ARG A 86 19.67 2.00 17.71
CA ARG A 86 19.73 2.28 19.16
C ARG A 86 20.61 3.49 19.48
N GLN A 87 21.72 3.67 18.77
CA GLN A 87 22.60 4.82 18.98
C GLN A 87 21.98 6.13 18.51
N GLN A 88 21.14 6.07 17.48
CA GLN A 88 20.52 7.25 16.86
C GLN A 88 19.18 7.67 17.49
N LEU A 89 18.64 6.91 18.45
CA LEU A 89 17.30 7.19 19.02
C LEU A 89 17.20 8.58 19.65
N THR A 90 18.26 9.05 20.33
CA THR A 90 18.27 10.37 20.94
C THR A 90 18.26 11.53 19.94
N GLU A 91 18.72 11.27 18.71
CA GLU A 91 18.72 12.24 17.63
C GLU A 91 17.37 12.28 16.87
N CYS A 92 16.45 11.38 17.23
CA CYS A 92 15.13 11.25 16.58
C CYS A 92 14.00 11.96 17.35
N GLU A 93 14.30 12.72 18.39
CA GLU A 93 13.28 13.37 19.24
C GLU A 93 12.63 14.60 18.61
N GLY A 94 13.26 15.19 17.57
CA GLY A 94 12.80 16.40 16.91
C GLY A 94 12.13 16.16 15.56
N TYR A 95 11.69 17.25 14.94
CA TYR A 95 11.20 17.22 13.56
C TYR A 95 12.34 16.95 12.58
N SER A 96 12.03 16.18 11.54
CA SER A 96 12.93 15.89 10.41
C SER A 96 12.52 16.68 9.16
N PRO A 97 13.43 16.88 8.20
CA PRO A 97 13.07 17.44 6.88
C PRO A 97 11.99 16.58 6.20
N ALA A 98 11.03 17.22 5.54
CA ALA A 98 9.90 16.55 4.90
C ALA A 98 10.30 15.49 3.85
N LYS A 99 11.43 15.68 3.16
CA LYS A 99 11.98 14.70 2.22
C LYS A 99 12.69 13.52 2.91
N GLY A 100 12.95 13.60 4.19
CA GLY A 100 13.74 12.64 4.97
C GLY A 100 15.14 13.15 5.31
N LEU A 101 15.81 12.42 6.20
CA LEU A 101 17.17 12.76 6.66
C LEU A 101 18.15 12.82 5.49
N PHE A 102 18.99 13.87 5.50
CA PHE A 102 20.02 14.06 4.46
C PHE A 102 20.95 12.85 4.34
N SER A 103 21.39 12.27 5.46
CA SER A 103 22.27 11.10 5.48
C SER A 103 21.63 9.90 4.81
N ALA A 104 20.36 9.61 5.07
CA ALA A 104 19.61 8.53 4.45
C ALA A 104 19.43 8.75 2.93
N ARG A 105 19.01 9.95 2.55
CA ARG A 105 18.84 10.33 1.13
C ARG A 105 20.17 10.25 0.36
N LYS A 106 21.27 10.69 0.97
CA LYS A 106 22.63 10.56 0.41
C LYS A 106 23.02 9.10 0.21
N ALA A 107 22.77 8.23 1.18
CA ALA A 107 23.04 6.81 1.07
C ALA A 107 22.22 6.15 -0.06
N ILE A 108 20.94 6.51 -0.19
CA ILE A 108 20.08 6.04 -1.28
C ILE A 108 20.61 6.51 -2.64
N MET A 109 21.01 7.79 -2.75
CA MET A 109 21.61 8.32 -3.98
C MET A 109 22.89 7.55 -4.35
N GLN A 110 23.77 7.29 -3.40
CA GLN A 110 24.99 6.52 -3.62
C GLN A 110 24.67 5.09 -4.07
N TYR A 111 23.65 4.45 -3.47
CA TYR A 111 23.19 3.14 -3.90
C TYR A 111 22.62 3.16 -5.34
N ALA A 112 21.86 4.20 -5.70
CA ALA A 112 21.38 4.38 -7.06
C ALA A 112 22.56 4.51 -8.07
N GLN A 113 23.63 5.23 -7.70
CA GLN A 113 24.85 5.34 -8.50
C GLN A 113 25.55 3.98 -8.68
N LEU A 114 25.65 3.19 -7.60
CA LEU A 114 26.20 1.82 -7.68
C LEU A 114 25.38 0.92 -8.61
N LYS A 115 24.06 1.10 -8.62
CA LYS A 115 23.14 0.41 -9.54
C LYS A 115 23.14 1.01 -10.96
N LYS A 116 23.94 2.05 -11.21
CA LYS A 116 24.03 2.76 -12.49
C LYS A 116 22.70 3.31 -12.99
N LEU A 117 21.83 3.74 -12.05
CA LEU A 117 20.61 4.46 -12.40
C LEU A 117 20.98 5.87 -12.87
N PRO A 118 20.59 6.28 -14.09
CA PRO A 118 20.96 7.58 -14.63
C PRO A 118 20.17 8.71 -13.97
N ASN A 119 20.78 9.89 -13.88
CA ASN A 119 20.14 11.14 -13.53
C ASN A 119 19.43 11.18 -12.17
N VAL A 120 19.88 10.38 -11.18
CA VAL A 120 19.35 10.43 -9.82
C VAL A 120 20.17 11.41 -8.99
N SER A 121 19.55 12.49 -8.56
CA SER A 121 20.12 13.45 -7.61
C SER A 121 19.50 13.29 -6.22
N ILE A 122 20.09 13.92 -5.21
CA ILE A 122 19.55 13.90 -3.86
C ILE A 122 18.17 14.57 -3.77
N GLU A 123 17.88 15.50 -4.69
CA GLU A 123 16.61 16.21 -4.72
C GLU A 123 15.45 15.35 -5.22
N ASP A 124 15.76 14.26 -5.92
CA ASP A 124 14.76 13.31 -6.44
C ASP A 124 14.37 12.24 -5.40
N ILE A 125 15.01 12.25 -4.22
CA ILE A 125 14.83 11.21 -3.20
C ILE A 125 13.95 11.70 -2.07
N TYR A 126 12.90 10.94 -1.82
CA TYR A 126 11.98 11.08 -0.69
C TYR A 126 11.96 9.78 0.10
N THR A 127 11.98 9.88 1.42
CA THR A 127 11.84 8.73 2.30
C THR A 127 10.48 8.73 2.98
N GLY A 128 9.95 7.56 3.26
CA GLY A 128 8.67 7.38 3.94
C GLY A 128 8.69 6.17 4.85
N ASN A 129 7.60 5.97 5.57
CA ASN A 129 7.42 4.83 6.47
C ASN A 129 6.95 3.61 5.68
N GLY A 130 7.89 3.01 4.96
CA GLY A 130 7.64 1.86 4.09
C GLY A 130 6.99 2.23 2.75
N VAL A 131 6.93 1.23 1.86
CA VAL A 131 6.36 1.35 0.52
C VAL A 131 4.89 1.77 0.56
N SER A 132 4.13 1.34 1.57
CA SER A 132 2.70 1.65 1.67
C SER A 132 2.41 3.14 1.79
N GLU A 133 3.19 3.87 2.57
CA GLU A 133 3.07 5.33 2.66
C GLU A 133 3.43 6.00 1.34
N LEU A 134 4.54 5.56 0.72
CA LEU A 134 5.01 6.13 -0.54
C LEU A 134 4.00 5.94 -1.68
N ILE A 135 3.38 4.76 -1.79
CA ILE A 135 2.31 4.50 -2.76
C ILE A 135 1.13 5.45 -2.51
N ASN A 136 0.69 5.58 -1.26
CA ASN A 136 -0.42 6.46 -0.92
C ASN A 136 -0.12 7.92 -1.26
N LEU A 137 1.08 8.40 -0.96
CA LEU A 137 1.53 9.76 -1.29
C LEU A 137 1.57 9.98 -2.80
N CYS A 138 2.15 9.03 -3.56
CA CYS A 138 2.23 9.12 -5.02
C CYS A 138 0.85 9.12 -5.66
N MET A 139 -0.06 8.24 -5.24
CA MET A 139 -1.42 8.20 -5.80
C MET A 139 -2.19 9.48 -5.48
N SER A 140 -2.08 9.98 -4.25
CA SER A 140 -2.73 11.23 -3.85
C SER A 140 -2.19 12.46 -4.58
N ALA A 141 -0.90 12.46 -4.95
CA ALA A 141 -0.28 13.56 -5.68
C ALA A 141 -0.52 13.52 -7.20
N LEU A 142 -0.75 12.31 -7.75
CA LEU A 142 -0.83 12.09 -9.20
C LEU A 142 -2.26 12.05 -9.74
N LEU A 143 -3.21 11.45 -8.99
CA LEU A 143 -4.51 11.09 -9.51
C LEU A 143 -5.60 12.08 -9.12
N ASP A 144 -6.29 12.59 -10.12
CA ASP A 144 -7.58 13.27 -10.00
C ASP A 144 -8.74 12.28 -10.20
N ASN A 145 -9.96 12.75 -9.93
CA ASN A 145 -11.17 11.93 -10.11
C ASN A 145 -11.32 11.46 -11.57
N GLY A 146 -11.28 10.14 -11.75
CA GLY A 146 -11.45 9.48 -13.03
C GLY A 146 -10.16 9.29 -13.83
N ASP A 147 -9.01 9.70 -13.33
CA ASP A 147 -7.72 9.29 -13.88
C ASP A 147 -7.51 7.79 -13.69
N GLU A 148 -6.78 7.17 -14.59
CA GLU A 148 -6.57 5.74 -14.61
C GLU A 148 -5.10 5.40 -14.39
N ILE A 149 -4.87 4.29 -13.67
CA ILE A 149 -3.56 3.68 -13.51
C ILE A 149 -3.66 2.18 -13.83
N LEU A 150 -2.74 1.70 -14.66
CA LEU A 150 -2.64 0.29 -15.01
C LEU A 150 -1.90 -0.46 -13.91
N ILE A 151 -2.50 -1.54 -13.41
CA ILE A 151 -1.97 -2.36 -12.31
C ILE A 151 -1.98 -3.82 -12.74
N PRO A 152 -0.96 -4.65 -12.45
CA PRO A 152 -0.98 -6.06 -12.81
C PRO A 152 -2.11 -6.82 -12.10
N SER A 153 -2.59 -7.91 -12.70
CA SER A 153 -3.50 -8.84 -12.06
C SER A 153 -3.00 -10.27 -12.27
N PRO A 154 -2.65 -10.98 -11.20
CA PRO A 154 -2.75 -10.61 -9.77
C PRO A 154 -1.71 -9.58 -9.32
N ASP A 155 -2.06 -8.80 -8.27
CA ASP A 155 -1.22 -7.74 -7.71
C ASP A 155 -1.15 -7.77 -6.18
N TYR A 156 -0.38 -6.86 -5.65
CA TYR A 156 -0.47 -6.46 -4.24
C TYR A 156 -1.62 -5.45 -4.08
N PRO A 157 -2.70 -5.79 -3.34
CA PRO A 157 -3.96 -5.03 -3.34
C PRO A 157 -3.86 -3.56 -2.93
N LEU A 158 -2.74 -3.15 -2.34
CA LEU A 158 -2.53 -1.78 -1.88
C LEU A 158 -2.56 -0.76 -3.02
N TRP A 159 -2.01 -1.09 -4.19
CA TRP A 159 -2.03 -0.20 -5.35
C TRP A 159 -3.46 0.16 -5.75
N THR A 160 -4.32 -0.85 -5.86
CA THR A 160 -5.74 -0.67 -6.16
C THR A 160 -6.46 0.15 -5.09
N ALA A 161 -6.18 -0.14 -3.82
CA ALA A 161 -6.76 0.60 -2.70
C ALA A 161 -6.37 2.08 -2.71
N CYS A 162 -5.07 2.38 -2.83
CA CYS A 162 -4.59 3.75 -2.84
C CYS A 162 -5.07 4.55 -4.06
N ALA A 163 -5.08 3.95 -5.26
CA ALA A 163 -5.62 4.59 -6.45
C ALA A 163 -7.10 4.94 -6.29
N THR A 164 -7.89 4.01 -5.77
CA THR A 164 -9.34 4.22 -5.52
C THR A 164 -9.59 5.30 -4.47
N LEU A 165 -8.83 5.30 -3.38
CA LEU A 165 -8.97 6.30 -2.31
C LEU A 165 -8.56 7.71 -2.78
N ALA A 166 -7.57 7.79 -3.66
CA ALA A 166 -7.17 9.05 -4.30
C ALA A 166 -8.20 9.59 -5.31
N GLY A 167 -9.25 8.83 -5.63
CA GLY A 167 -10.28 9.21 -6.60
C GLY A 167 -10.01 8.71 -8.02
N GLY A 168 -8.89 8.04 -8.24
CA GLY A 168 -8.56 7.41 -9.50
C GLY A 168 -9.25 6.06 -9.70
N LYS A 169 -9.01 5.47 -10.84
CA LYS A 169 -9.51 4.15 -11.23
C LYS A 169 -8.35 3.19 -11.47
N ALA A 170 -8.31 2.11 -10.71
CA ALA A 170 -7.42 1.00 -10.97
C ALA A 170 -7.92 0.19 -12.18
N VAL A 171 -7.08 0.07 -13.19
CA VAL A 171 -7.36 -0.71 -14.41
C VAL A 171 -6.36 -1.86 -14.45
N HIS A 172 -6.84 -3.08 -14.24
CA HIS A 172 -5.97 -4.25 -14.13
C HIS A 172 -5.64 -4.81 -15.51
N TYR A 173 -4.35 -4.96 -15.81
CA TYR A 173 -3.88 -5.73 -16.97
C TYR A 173 -3.59 -7.17 -16.56
N ILE A 174 -3.80 -8.10 -17.49
CA ILE A 174 -3.68 -9.53 -17.21
C ILE A 174 -2.21 -9.95 -17.20
N CYS A 175 -1.83 -10.71 -16.16
CA CYS A 175 -0.64 -11.54 -16.15
C CYS A 175 -1.09 -12.99 -16.25
N ASP A 176 -0.83 -13.63 -17.40
CA ASP A 176 -1.40 -14.94 -17.71
C ASP A 176 -0.62 -16.06 -17.00
N GLU A 177 -1.34 -16.86 -16.23
CA GLU A 177 -0.77 -18.03 -15.56
C GLU A 177 -0.15 -19.03 -16.53
N GLN A 178 -0.78 -19.21 -17.70
CA GLN A 178 -0.28 -20.13 -18.75
C GLN A 178 0.95 -19.60 -19.47
N ALA A 179 1.24 -18.29 -19.34
CA ALA A 179 2.41 -17.61 -19.87
C ALA A 179 3.38 -17.20 -18.74
N GLU A 180 3.59 -18.05 -17.74
CA GLU A 180 4.52 -17.81 -16.61
C GLU A 180 4.20 -16.53 -15.82
N TRP A 181 2.95 -16.10 -15.78
CA TRP A 181 2.49 -14.86 -15.16
C TRP A 181 3.09 -13.59 -15.79
N TYR A 182 3.50 -13.66 -17.05
CA TYR A 182 3.98 -12.49 -17.76
C TYR A 182 2.81 -11.58 -18.19
N PRO A 183 3.05 -10.27 -18.20
CA PRO A 183 2.05 -9.30 -18.65
C PRO A 183 1.64 -9.52 -20.11
N ASP A 184 0.34 -9.51 -20.37
CA ASP A 184 -0.21 -9.52 -21.72
C ASP A 184 -0.13 -8.11 -22.32
N MET A 185 0.77 -7.92 -23.29
CA MET A 185 1.02 -6.62 -23.94
C MET A 185 -0.16 -6.12 -24.75
N ASP A 186 -0.93 -7.03 -25.35
CA ASP A 186 -2.13 -6.66 -26.12
C ASP A 186 -3.24 -6.19 -25.17
N ASP A 187 -3.39 -6.84 -24.03
CA ASP A 187 -4.33 -6.44 -23.01
C ASP A 187 -3.96 -5.07 -22.40
N ILE A 188 -2.67 -4.83 -22.14
CA ILE A 188 -2.17 -3.51 -21.71
C ILE A 188 -2.56 -2.44 -22.72
N ARG A 189 -2.24 -2.64 -24.01
CA ARG A 189 -2.55 -1.66 -25.06
C ARG A 189 -4.05 -1.38 -25.20
N LYS A 190 -4.89 -2.40 -25.08
CA LYS A 190 -6.36 -2.26 -25.15
C LYS A 190 -6.94 -1.46 -23.99
N LYS A 191 -6.27 -1.45 -22.84
CA LYS A 191 -6.75 -0.81 -21.62
C LYS A 191 -6.24 0.63 -21.43
N ILE A 192 -5.29 1.07 -22.24
CA ILE A 192 -4.83 2.47 -22.22
C ILE A 192 -5.90 3.38 -22.83
N THR A 193 -6.21 4.44 -22.12
CA THR A 193 -7.11 5.51 -22.56
C THR A 193 -6.44 6.88 -22.42
N SER A 194 -7.09 7.94 -22.85
CA SER A 194 -6.61 9.32 -22.66
C SER A 194 -6.55 9.72 -21.17
N ARG A 195 -7.12 8.93 -20.27
CA ARG A 195 -7.08 9.16 -18.81
C ARG A 195 -5.99 8.36 -18.11
N THR A 196 -5.33 7.45 -18.81
CA THR A 196 -4.27 6.64 -18.22
C THR A 196 -3.03 7.50 -17.97
N LYS A 197 -2.61 7.61 -16.72
CA LYS A 197 -1.43 8.39 -16.31
C LYS A 197 -0.20 7.55 -16.04
N ALA A 198 -0.40 6.32 -15.60
CA ALA A 198 0.71 5.49 -15.13
C ALA A 198 0.47 4.00 -15.33
N ILE A 199 1.56 3.25 -15.31
CA ILE A 199 1.58 1.79 -15.24
C ILE A 199 2.47 1.33 -14.09
N VAL A 200 1.99 0.34 -13.32
CA VAL A 200 2.72 -0.28 -12.21
C VAL A 200 3.36 -1.57 -12.70
N ILE A 201 4.63 -1.76 -12.37
CA ILE A 201 5.39 -3.00 -12.57
C ILE A 201 5.82 -3.50 -11.20
N ILE A 202 5.48 -4.74 -10.87
CA ILE A 202 5.93 -5.40 -9.65
C ILE A 202 6.85 -6.54 -10.07
N ASN A 203 8.16 -6.37 -9.86
CA ASN A 203 9.15 -7.34 -10.36
C ASN A 203 10.30 -7.55 -9.34
N PRO A 204 10.46 -8.75 -8.75
CA PRO A 204 9.58 -9.91 -8.89
C PRO A 204 8.15 -9.63 -8.46
N ASN A 205 7.16 -10.29 -9.11
CA ASN A 205 5.76 -10.02 -8.82
C ASN A 205 5.35 -10.52 -7.44
N ASN A 206 4.59 -9.72 -6.72
CA ASN A 206 3.86 -10.12 -5.54
C ASN A 206 2.35 -10.17 -5.91
N PRO A 207 1.66 -11.34 -5.92
CA PRO A 207 2.02 -12.54 -5.14
C PRO A 207 2.63 -13.70 -5.93
N THR A 208 2.76 -13.64 -7.25
CA THR A 208 3.08 -14.82 -8.07
C THR A 208 4.55 -15.27 -7.99
N GLY A 209 5.46 -14.36 -7.62
CA GLY A 209 6.89 -14.58 -7.65
C GLY A 209 7.52 -14.55 -9.05
N ALA A 210 6.74 -14.25 -10.09
CA ALA A 210 7.23 -14.17 -11.47
C ALA A 210 8.33 -13.11 -11.60
N LEU A 211 9.38 -13.47 -12.29
CA LEU A 211 10.49 -12.57 -12.62
C LEU A 211 10.46 -12.27 -14.11
N TYR A 212 10.14 -11.04 -14.46
CA TYR A 212 10.04 -10.63 -15.86
C TYR A 212 11.43 -10.45 -16.47
N PRO A 213 11.72 -11.09 -17.61
CA PRO A 213 12.96 -10.90 -18.32
C PRO A 213 13.02 -9.50 -18.95
N ARG A 214 14.23 -9.11 -19.36
CA ARG A 214 14.51 -7.77 -19.90
C ARG A 214 13.62 -7.45 -21.10
N GLU A 215 13.36 -8.42 -21.96
CA GLU A 215 12.57 -8.27 -23.18
C GLU A 215 11.12 -7.91 -22.87
N VAL A 216 10.54 -8.52 -21.84
CA VAL A 216 9.19 -8.19 -21.36
C VAL A 216 9.16 -6.79 -20.75
N LEU A 217 10.12 -6.45 -19.90
CA LEU A 217 10.22 -5.11 -19.31
C LEU A 217 10.42 -4.04 -20.40
N GLN A 218 11.23 -4.32 -21.43
CA GLN A 218 11.45 -3.38 -22.53
C GLN A 218 10.15 -3.11 -23.31
N GLN A 219 9.32 -4.11 -23.56
CA GLN A 219 8.03 -3.91 -24.21
C GLN A 219 7.11 -2.98 -23.39
N ILE A 220 7.09 -3.15 -22.07
CA ILE A 220 6.32 -2.25 -21.20
C ILE A 220 6.87 -0.81 -21.26
N VAL A 221 8.19 -0.66 -21.22
CA VAL A 221 8.84 0.66 -21.35
C VAL A 221 8.50 1.32 -22.69
N ASP A 222 8.48 0.55 -23.77
CA ASP A 222 8.17 1.07 -25.10
C ASP A 222 6.70 1.53 -25.18
N ILE A 223 5.76 0.75 -24.61
CA ILE A 223 4.35 1.14 -24.47
C ILE A 223 4.22 2.42 -23.64
N ALA A 224 4.92 2.48 -22.50
CA ALA A 224 4.85 3.64 -21.62
C ALA A 224 5.39 4.91 -22.31
N ARG A 225 6.43 4.79 -23.13
CA ARG A 225 6.97 5.91 -23.93
C ARG A 225 5.99 6.34 -25.02
N GLU A 226 5.40 5.39 -25.74
CA GLU A 226 4.42 5.63 -26.81
C GLU A 226 3.22 6.43 -26.28
N HIS A 227 2.77 6.12 -25.08
CA HIS A 227 1.59 6.71 -24.45
C HIS A 227 1.90 7.76 -23.39
N HIS A 228 3.16 8.14 -23.19
CA HIS A 228 3.61 9.11 -22.20
C HIS A 228 3.20 8.75 -20.75
N LEU A 229 3.28 7.48 -20.37
CA LEU A 229 2.92 7.00 -19.04
C LEU A 229 4.09 7.08 -18.06
N ILE A 230 3.78 7.36 -16.79
CA ILE A 230 4.72 7.18 -15.69
C ILE A 230 4.82 5.69 -15.37
N ILE A 231 6.04 5.18 -15.15
CA ILE A 231 6.26 3.81 -14.69
C ILE A 231 6.56 3.85 -13.19
N PHE A 232 5.78 3.11 -12.42
CA PHE A 232 6.09 2.77 -11.03
C PHE A 232 6.67 1.35 -10.98
N SER A 233 7.86 1.20 -10.32
CA SER A 233 8.55 -0.08 -10.20
C SER A 233 9.16 -0.23 -8.81
#